data_cd267bc6940ba066144b9bc1bdedf540
#
_entry.id   cd267bc6940ba066144b9bc1bdedf540
#
_cell.length_a   1.000
_cell.length_b   1.000
_cell.length_c   1.000
_cell.angle_alpha   90.00
_cell.angle_beta   90.00
_cell.angle_gamma   90.00
#
_symmetry.space_group_name_H-M   'P 1'
#
loop_
_entity.id
_entity.type
_entity.pdbx_description
1 polymer ?
#
loop_
_entity_poly.entity_id
_entity_poly.type
_entity_poly.pdbx_seq_one_letter_code
_entity_poly.pdbx_strand_id
1 'polypeptide(L)'
;MKIKLKILNLYYKIIGEFPKCTVFSADWINTRVSCKFFKKIKKHFIKSSYIIIDVGSGASPYYNFFQDIDKEYIAVDLQTALPKNEKRKIKQIVGSIECLPFSDNSADIILCAAVLEHVEDPFKAFKEIYRVLKPGGFFIGSIPFLYPIHMEPYDYWRFTDFGIKKILLKENFELLEFDRNFGVFSAITVIINRGLICPFKTNFEKINKCFKIIDNLYVREFLFFPIIGFLNIISFLLDKIFIFNRNNSATIFLWLSQKN
;
A
#
# COMPACT_ATOMS: atom_id res chain seq x y z
N MET A 1 -6.24 -30.94 -6.25
CA MET A 1 -7.02 -29.75 -5.86
C MET A 1 -7.16 -29.59 -4.34
N LYS A 2 -7.62 -30.58 -3.56
CA LYS A 2 -7.80 -30.51 -2.09
C LYS A 2 -6.52 -30.20 -1.28
N ILE A 3 -5.36 -30.73 -1.67
CA ILE A 3 -4.08 -30.50 -0.98
C ILE A 3 -3.61 -29.06 -1.16
N LYS A 4 -3.70 -28.52 -2.40
CA LYS A 4 -3.34 -27.13 -2.70
C LYS A 4 -4.18 -26.13 -1.87
N LEU A 5 -5.47 -26.42 -1.71
CA LEU A 5 -6.37 -25.58 -0.90
C LEU A 5 -6.02 -25.64 0.59
N LYS A 6 -5.64 -26.80 1.14
CA LYS A 6 -5.19 -26.93 2.55
C LYS A 6 -3.90 -26.14 2.81
N ILE A 7 -2.93 -26.20 1.90
CA ILE A 7 -1.67 -25.44 2.00
C ILE A 7 -1.96 -23.95 1.94
N LEU A 8 -2.82 -23.51 1.03
CA LEU A 8 -3.19 -22.09 0.91
C LEU A 8 -3.92 -21.58 2.18
N ASN A 9 -4.83 -22.38 2.74
CA ASN A 9 -5.52 -22.03 3.97
C ASN A 9 -4.54 -21.94 5.17
N LEU A 10 -3.55 -22.85 5.25
CA LEU A 10 -2.51 -22.80 6.26
C LEU A 10 -1.63 -21.56 6.09
N TYR A 11 -1.27 -21.22 4.87
CA TYR A 11 -0.54 -20.00 4.54
C TYR A 11 -1.28 -18.77 5.07
N TYR A 12 -2.54 -18.55 4.70
CA TYR A 12 -3.31 -17.40 5.17
C TYR A 12 -3.54 -17.39 6.69
N LYS A 13 -3.59 -18.55 7.33
CA LYS A 13 -3.67 -18.63 8.79
C LYS A 13 -2.40 -18.13 9.48
N ILE A 14 -1.22 -18.38 8.90
CA ILE A 14 0.08 -18.01 9.48
C ILE A 14 0.48 -16.60 9.07
N ILE A 15 0.46 -16.32 7.78
CA ILE A 15 0.96 -15.08 7.20
C ILE A 15 -0.07 -13.93 7.27
N GLY A 16 -1.35 -14.28 7.21
CA GLY A 16 -2.44 -13.32 7.09
C GLY A 16 -2.69 -12.93 5.63
N GLU A 17 -3.72 -12.14 5.43
CA GLU A 17 -4.11 -11.60 4.13
C GLU A 17 -3.99 -10.08 4.17
N PHE A 18 -3.38 -9.51 3.13
CA PHE A 18 -3.23 -8.06 3.01
C PHE A 18 -4.63 -7.38 3.06
N PRO A 19 -4.83 -6.32 3.83
CA PRO A 19 -3.88 -5.55 4.65
C PRO A 19 -3.77 -6.02 6.12
N LYS A 20 -4.29 -7.18 6.47
CA LYS A 20 -4.26 -7.74 7.83
C LYS A 20 -3.17 -8.80 7.99
N CYS A 21 -1.97 -8.49 7.50
CA CYS A 21 -0.82 -9.39 7.64
C CYS A 21 -0.45 -9.63 9.11
N THR A 22 -0.02 -10.85 9.42
CA THR A 22 0.56 -11.19 10.72
C THR A 22 2.02 -10.79 10.79
N VAL A 23 2.62 -10.86 11.96
CA VAL A 23 4.05 -10.59 12.17
C VAL A 23 4.98 -11.48 11.32
N PHE A 24 4.48 -12.58 10.84
CA PHE A 24 5.21 -13.54 10.00
C PHE A 24 5.22 -13.17 8.50
N SER A 25 4.51 -12.12 8.11
CA SER A 25 4.54 -11.61 6.73
C SER A 25 5.66 -10.59 6.52
N ALA A 26 6.26 -10.64 5.35
CA ALA A 26 7.23 -9.64 4.91
C ALA A 26 6.62 -8.23 4.79
N ASP A 27 5.32 -8.13 4.62
CA ASP A 27 4.57 -6.87 4.52
C ASP A 27 4.06 -6.35 5.87
N TRP A 28 4.25 -7.07 6.95
CA TRP A 28 3.66 -6.73 8.24
C TRP A 28 3.98 -5.31 8.72
N ILE A 29 5.22 -4.88 8.56
CA ILE A 29 5.67 -3.55 8.99
C ILE A 29 4.84 -2.47 8.27
N ASN A 30 4.79 -2.51 6.94
CA ASN A 30 4.08 -1.51 6.14
C ASN A 30 2.57 -1.57 6.34
N THR A 31 1.98 -2.77 6.35
CA THR A 31 0.54 -2.95 6.54
C THR A 31 0.07 -2.52 7.92
N ARG A 32 0.85 -2.81 8.98
CA ARG A 32 0.55 -2.37 10.33
C ARG A 32 0.44 -0.85 10.44
N VAL A 33 1.33 -0.13 9.77
CA VAL A 33 1.33 1.34 9.80
C VAL A 33 0.16 1.88 9.00
N SER A 34 -0.04 1.39 7.79
CA SER A 34 -1.17 1.80 6.97
C SER A 34 -2.51 1.58 7.71
N CYS A 35 -2.69 0.41 8.33
CA CYS A 35 -3.88 0.13 9.13
C CYS A 35 -4.04 1.09 10.32
N LYS A 36 -2.95 1.43 11.02
CA LYS A 36 -2.98 2.39 12.14
C LYS A 36 -3.34 3.77 11.64
N PHE A 37 -2.75 4.20 10.54
CA PHE A 37 -3.02 5.49 9.91
C PHE A 37 -4.48 5.61 9.47
N PHE A 38 -5.01 4.65 8.72
CA PHE A 38 -6.41 4.66 8.28
C PHE A 38 -7.41 4.68 9.44
N LYS A 39 -7.15 3.93 10.51
CA LYS A 39 -7.96 3.99 11.73
C LYS A 39 -7.92 5.37 12.38
N LYS A 40 -6.74 6.01 12.43
CA LYS A 40 -6.56 7.37 12.97
C LYS A 40 -7.35 8.38 12.16
N ILE A 41 -7.14 8.45 10.85
CA ILE A 41 -7.83 9.44 10.00
C ILE A 41 -9.34 9.25 10.01
N LYS A 42 -9.81 8.00 9.94
CA LYS A 42 -11.23 7.69 10.05
C LYS A 42 -11.84 8.23 11.34
N LYS A 43 -11.20 7.98 12.47
CA LYS A 43 -11.70 8.43 13.78
C LYS A 43 -11.79 9.96 13.90
N HIS A 44 -10.83 10.70 13.34
CA HIS A 44 -10.68 12.12 13.62
C HIS A 44 -11.21 13.04 12.51
N PHE A 45 -11.21 12.59 11.26
CA PHE A 45 -11.51 13.44 10.11
C PHE A 45 -12.73 13.00 9.31
N ILE A 46 -13.05 11.70 9.31
CA ILE A 46 -14.06 11.13 8.42
C ILE A 46 -15.30 10.75 9.24
N LYS A 47 -16.45 11.35 8.93
CA LYS A 47 -17.68 11.15 9.73
C LYS A 47 -18.66 10.18 9.12
N SER A 48 -19.23 10.44 7.94
CA SER A 48 -20.21 9.52 7.31
C SER A 48 -20.62 9.95 5.91
N SER A 49 -21.11 9.00 5.12
CA SER A 49 -21.82 9.22 3.85
C SER A 49 -21.00 9.89 2.75
N TYR A 50 -19.83 9.30 2.42
CA TYR A 50 -18.91 9.81 1.40
C TYR A 50 -18.96 8.98 0.12
N ILE A 51 -18.79 9.65 -1.04
CA ILE A 51 -18.41 9.01 -2.30
C ILE A 51 -16.89 8.85 -2.27
N ILE A 52 -16.43 7.59 -2.25
CA ILE A 52 -15.03 7.23 -2.16
C ILE A 52 -14.57 6.67 -3.49
N ILE A 53 -13.49 7.23 -4.05
CA ILE A 53 -12.82 6.70 -5.23
C ILE A 53 -11.47 6.14 -4.80
N ASP A 54 -11.30 4.82 -4.95
CA ASP A 54 -10.05 4.08 -4.68
C ASP A 54 -9.32 3.90 -6.01
N VAL A 55 -8.27 4.68 -6.23
CA VAL A 55 -7.53 4.75 -7.50
C VAL A 55 -6.31 3.84 -7.44
N GLY A 56 -6.10 3.03 -8.49
CA GLY A 56 -5.13 1.95 -8.48
C GLY A 56 -5.52 0.87 -7.47
N SER A 57 -6.82 0.62 -7.40
CA SER A 57 -7.46 -0.12 -6.31
C SER A 57 -7.03 -1.59 -6.20
N GLY A 58 -6.53 -2.20 -7.30
CA GLY A 58 -6.28 -3.64 -7.34
C GLY A 58 -7.51 -4.42 -6.87
N ALA A 59 -7.34 -5.28 -5.88
CA ALA A 59 -8.42 -6.03 -5.25
C ALA A 59 -9.16 -5.23 -4.14
N SER A 60 -9.02 -3.91 -4.06
CA SER A 60 -9.60 -3.02 -3.05
C SER A 60 -9.38 -3.52 -1.61
N PRO A 61 -8.13 -3.70 -1.19
CA PRO A 61 -7.82 -4.29 0.12
C PRO A 61 -8.23 -3.38 1.29
N TYR A 62 -8.36 -2.10 1.05
CA TYR A 62 -8.70 -1.10 2.08
C TYR A 62 -10.22 -0.86 2.22
N TYR A 63 -11.07 -1.45 1.37
CA TYR A 63 -12.53 -1.29 1.43
C TYR A 63 -13.10 -1.47 2.83
N ASN A 64 -12.67 -2.50 3.56
CA ASN A 64 -13.16 -2.80 4.90
C ASN A 64 -12.91 -1.69 5.95
N PHE A 65 -12.02 -0.73 5.68
CA PHE A 65 -11.83 0.43 6.55
C PHE A 65 -12.90 1.50 6.35
N PHE A 66 -13.53 1.52 5.19
CA PHE A 66 -14.43 2.60 4.77
C PHE A 66 -15.89 2.16 4.55
N GLN A 67 -16.17 0.85 4.54
CA GLN A 67 -17.48 0.27 4.22
C GLN A 67 -18.66 0.74 5.08
N ASP A 68 -18.41 1.31 6.25
CA ASP A 68 -19.45 1.83 7.16
C ASP A 68 -19.68 3.33 7.03
N ILE A 69 -18.87 4.01 6.20
CA ILE A 69 -18.94 5.44 5.95
C ILE A 69 -19.18 5.77 4.47
N ASP A 70 -19.10 4.77 3.59
CA ASP A 70 -19.34 4.98 2.18
C ASP A 70 -20.84 5.14 1.87
N LYS A 71 -21.16 6.16 1.08
CA LYS A 71 -22.37 6.25 0.29
C LYS A 71 -22.22 5.40 -0.98
N GLU A 72 -21.04 5.49 -1.59
CA GLU A 72 -20.64 4.74 -2.76
C GLU A 72 -19.11 4.53 -2.71
N TYR A 73 -18.66 3.30 -2.93
CA TYR A 73 -17.24 2.97 -3.08
C TYR A 73 -16.94 2.56 -4.52
N ILE A 74 -16.08 3.32 -5.17
CA ILE A 74 -15.73 3.15 -6.58
C ILE A 74 -14.26 2.77 -6.67
N ALA A 75 -14.00 1.57 -7.15
CA ALA A 75 -12.66 1.05 -7.42
C ALA A 75 -12.26 1.39 -8.86
N VAL A 76 -11.16 2.12 -9.05
CA VAL A 76 -10.62 2.48 -10.35
C VAL A 76 -9.26 1.83 -10.55
N ASP A 77 -9.09 1.13 -11.65
CA ASP A 77 -7.81 0.55 -12.04
C ASP A 77 -7.70 0.46 -13.58
N LEU A 78 -6.49 0.23 -14.12
CA LEU A 78 -6.26 0.04 -15.55
C LEU A 78 -6.96 -1.22 -16.10
N GLN A 79 -7.28 -2.16 -15.22
CA GLN A 79 -8.07 -3.35 -15.52
C GLN A 79 -8.91 -3.76 -14.31
N THR A 80 -9.97 -4.51 -14.54
CA THR A 80 -10.78 -5.03 -13.43
C THR A 80 -10.03 -6.12 -12.67
N ALA A 81 -9.79 -5.90 -11.37
CA ALA A 81 -9.07 -6.82 -10.51
C ALA A 81 -9.98 -7.62 -9.55
N LEU A 82 -11.21 -7.17 -9.36
CA LEU A 82 -12.18 -7.87 -8.51
C LEU A 82 -12.80 -9.08 -9.23
N PRO A 83 -13.09 -10.18 -8.51
CA PRO A 83 -13.76 -11.34 -9.09
C PRO A 83 -15.18 -10.99 -9.57
N LYS A 84 -15.64 -11.67 -10.62
CA LYS A 84 -16.99 -11.46 -11.19
C LYS A 84 -18.15 -11.64 -10.18
N ASN A 85 -17.92 -12.44 -9.12
CA ASN A 85 -18.88 -12.72 -8.05
C ASN A 85 -18.54 -11.94 -6.75
N GLU A 86 -17.95 -10.77 -6.87
CA GLU A 86 -17.63 -9.90 -5.74
C GLU A 86 -18.89 -9.60 -4.91
N LYS A 87 -18.80 -9.86 -3.61
CA LYS A 87 -19.93 -9.68 -2.68
C LYS A 87 -19.93 -8.31 -1.99
N ARG A 88 -18.79 -7.62 -2.02
CA ARG A 88 -18.65 -6.28 -1.46
C ARG A 88 -19.40 -5.28 -2.35
N LYS A 89 -19.94 -4.23 -1.76
CA LYS A 89 -20.61 -3.14 -2.49
C LYS A 89 -19.58 -2.20 -3.14
N ILE A 90 -18.87 -2.71 -4.13
CA ILE A 90 -17.80 -1.99 -4.84
C ILE A 90 -18.20 -1.87 -6.30
N LYS A 91 -18.28 -0.64 -6.80
CA LYS A 91 -18.42 -0.36 -8.23
C LYS A 91 -17.04 -0.34 -8.88
N GLN A 92 -16.83 -1.09 -9.94
CA GLN A 92 -15.56 -1.09 -10.66
C GLN A 92 -15.63 -0.23 -11.92
N ILE A 93 -14.62 0.59 -12.13
CA ILE A 93 -14.45 1.42 -13.34
C ILE A 93 -13.02 1.22 -13.84
N VAL A 94 -12.88 0.98 -15.14
CA VAL A 94 -11.57 0.97 -15.80
C VAL A 94 -11.18 2.40 -16.12
N GLY A 95 -9.98 2.82 -15.67
CA GLY A 95 -9.49 4.17 -15.90
C GLY A 95 -8.07 4.37 -15.41
N SER A 96 -7.42 5.42 -15.93
CA SER A 96 -6.09 5.85 -15.49
C SER A 96 -6.19 6.98 -14.47
N ILE A 97 -5.30 6.99 -13.49
CA ILE A 97 -5.16 8.08 -12.53
C ILE A 97 -4.74 9.40 -13.21
N GLU A 98 -4.08 9.32 -14.36
CA GLU A 98 -3.66 10.49 -15.15
C GLU A 98 -4.80 11.13 -15.96
N CYS A 99 -5.96 10.44 -16.06
CA CYS A 99 -7.17 10.91 -16.72
C CYS A 99 -8.37 10.17 -16.11
N LEU A 100 -8.80 10.63 -14.94
CA LEU A 100 -9.88 9.99 -14.20
C LEU A 100 -11.23 10.19 -14.88
N PRO A 101 -12.03 9.12 -15.10
CA PRO A 101 -13.30 9.19 -15.82
C PRO A 101 -14.43 9.76 -14.94
N PHE A 102 -14.18 10.87 -14.27
CA PHE A 102 -15.13 11.54 -13.38
C PHE A 102 -15.18 13.03 -13.66
N SER A 103 -16.33 13.63 -13.39
CA SER A 103 -16.50 15.07 -13.44
C SER A 103 -15.71 15.78 -12.34
N ASP A 104 -15.44 17.06 -12.53
CA ASP A 104 -14.86 17.91 -11.50
C ASP A 104 -15.74 17.90 -10.24
N ASN A 105 -15.13 17.94 -9.07
CA ASN A 105 -15.82 18.05 -7.78
C ASN A 105 -16.87 16.95 -7.54
N SER A 106 -16.57 15.71 -7.91
CA SER A 106 -17.52 14.58 -7.80
C SER A 106 -17.25 13.63 -6.64
N ALA A 107 -16.02 13.60 -6.09
CA ALA A 107 -15.63 12.72 -5.01
C ALA A 107 -15.46 13.45 -3.68
N ASP A 108 -15.88 12.82 -2.59
CA ASP A 108 -15.63 13.33 -1.23
C ASP A 108 -14.27 12.85 -0.70
N ILE A 109 -13.86 11.63 -1.07
CA ILE A 109 -12.57 11.06 -0.71
C ILE A 109 -11.95 10.40 -1.95
N ILE A 110 -10.67 10.66 -2.19
CA ILE A 110 -9.83 9.87 -3.09
C ILE A 110 -8.77 9.15 -2.27
N LEU A 111 -8.74 7.82 -2.39
CA LEU A 111 -7.70 6.95 -1.86
C LEU A 111 -6.75 6.57 -3.00
N CYS A 112 -5.44 6.77 -2.79
CA CYS A 112 -4.39 6.36 -3.72
C CYS A 112 -3.22 5.79 -2.91
N ALA A 113 -3.18 4.47 -2.78
CA ALA A 113 -2.26 3.78 -1.88
C ALA A 113 -1.27 2.90 -2.64
N ALA A 114 0.00 3.29 -2.65
CA ALA A 114 1.08 2.62 -3.38
C ALA A 114 0.77 2.48 -4.88
N VAL A 115 0.52 3.61 -5.54
CA VAL A 115 0.19 3.72 -6.97
C VAL A 115 1.06 4.75 -7.67
N LEU A 116 1.32 5.89 -7.03
CA LEU A 116 2.02 7.03 -7.65
C LEU A 116 3.46 6.69 -8.06
N GLU A 117 4.07 5.69 -7.46
CA GLU A 117 5.38 5.16 -7.87
C GLU A 117 5.35 4.47 -9.23
N HIS A 118 4.17 4.00 -9.67
CA HIS A 118 3.96 3.24 -10.91
C HIS A 118 3.39 4.06 -12.05
N VAL A 119 3.17 5.35 -11.84
CA VAL A 119 2.56 6.27 -12.80
C VAL A 119 3.63 6.97 -13.60
N GLU A 120 3.47 7.09 -14.92
CA GLU A 120 4.44 7.76 -15.79
C GLU A 120 4.55 9.25 -15.46
N ASP A 121 3.42 9.95 -15.32
CA ASP A 121 3.35 11.35 -14.90
C ASP A 121 2.59 11.51 -13.57
N PRO A 122 3.27 11.35 -12.42
CA PRO A 122 2.63 11.52 -11.13
C PRO A 122 2.14 12.94 -10.86
N PHE A 123 2.74 13.96 -11.50
CA PHE A 123 2.28 15.35 -11.34
C PHE A 123 0.91 15.57 -12.00
N LYS A 124 0.67 14.94 -13.14
CA LYS A 124 -0.64 14.91 -13.78
C LYS A 124 -1.66 14.16 -12.90
N ALA A 125 -1.25 13.06 -12.27
CA ALA A 125 -2.10 12.34 -11.33
C ALA A 125 -2.54 13.21 -10.14
N PHE A 126 -1.65 13.99 -9.53
CA PHE A 126 -2.02 14.92 -8.46
C PHE A 126 -3.04 15.97 -8.92
N LYS A 127 -2.91 16.52 -10.13
CA LYS A 127 -3.87 17.46 -10.72
C LYS A 127 -5.24 16.83 -10.93
N GLU A 128 -5.29 15.61 -11.45
CA GLU A 128 -6.54 14.88 -11.67
C GLU A 128 -7.24 14.55 -10.35
N ILE A 129 -6.49 14.13 -9.32
CA ILE A 129 -7.01 13.93 -7.97
C ILE A 129 -7.62 15.25 -7.45
N TYR A 130 -6.91 16.37 -7.58
CA TYR A 130 -7.41 17.67 -7.16
C TYR A 130 -8.68 18.06 -7.95
N ARG A 131 -8.72 17.88 -9.26
CA ARG A 131 -9.86 18.19 -10.11
C ARG A 131 -11.12 17.44 -9.66
N VAL A 132 -11.00 16.13 -9.44
CA VAL A 132 -12.12 15.25 -9.11
C VAL A 132 -12.64 15.41 -7.70
N LEU A 133 -11.79 15.79 -6.75
CA LEU A 133 -12.21 16.06 -5.37
C LEU A 133 -13.10 17.28 -5.28
N LYS A 134 -14.15 17.21 -4.47
CA LYS A 134 -14.96 18.36 -4.06
C LYS A 134 -14.12 19.33 -3.22
N PRO A 135 -14.44 20.64 -3.20
CA PRO A 135 -13.92 21.54 -2.18
C PRO A 135 -14.19 20.98 -0.78
N GLY A 136 -13.16 20.97 0.07
CA GLY A 136 -13.21 20.31 1.38
C GLY A 136 -13.08 18.78 1.35
N GLY A 137 -12.97 18.15 0.18
CA GLY A 137 -12.76 16.71 0.03
C GLY A 137 -11.35 16.26 0.42
N PHE A 138 -11.20 14.99 0.76
CA PHE A 138 -9.96 14.43 1.31
C PHE A 138 -9.19 13.58 0.29
N PHE A 139 -7.90 13.83 0.20
CA PHE A 139 -6.95 12.98 -0.48
C PHE A 139 -6.12 12.17 0.52
N ILE A 140 -6.30 10.85 0.50
CA ILE A 140 -5.55 9.90 1.33
C ILE A 140 -4.55 9.20 0.43
N GLY A 141 -3.26 9.41 0.67
CA GLY A 141 -2.21 8.83 -0.15
C GLY A 141 -1.20 8.03 0.64
N SER A 142 -0.53 7.12 -0.05
CA SER A 142 0.69 6.49 0.43
C SER A 142 1.65 6.20 -0.70
N ILE A 143 2.95 6.21 -0.41
CA ILE A 143 4.00 5.89 -1.37
C ILE A 143 5.21 5.26 -0.67
N PRO A 144 5.83 4.21 -1.24
CA PRO A 144 7.04 3.63 -0.69
C PRO A 144 8.24 4.58 -0.84
N PHE A 145 9.15 4.52 0.15
CA PHE A 145 10.42 5.23 0.10
C PHE A 145 11.61 4.26 0.16
N LEU A 146 11.96 3.73 1.34
CA LEU A 146 12.98 2.69 1.47
C LEU A 146 12.37 1.31 1.23
N TYR A 147 12.12 1.00 -0.01
CA TYR A 147 11.50 -0.24 -0.44
C TYR A 147 12.15 -0.74 -1.72
N PRO A 148 12.44 -2.05 -1.87
CA PRO A 148 13.00 -2.63 -3.07
C PRO A 148 12.14 -2.38 -4.31
N ILE A 149 12.78 -2.38 -5.47
CA ILE A 149 12.10 -2.30 -6.77
C ILE A 149 11.07 -3.44 -6.86
N HIS A 150 9.87 -3.11 -7.31
CA HIS A 150 8.75 -4.04 -7.44
C HIS A 150 7.87 -3.69 -8.65
N MET A 151 7.12 -4.67 -9.16
CA MET A 151 6.27 -4.50 -10.36
C MET A 151 7.04 -4.01 -11.61
N GLU A 152 8.30 -4.46 -11.77
CA GLU A 152 9.11 -4.13 -12.95
C GLU A 152 8.35 -4.39 -14.26
N PRO A 153 8.48 -3.49 -15.25
CA PRO A 153 9.33 -2.30 -15.34
C PRO A 153 8.65 -1.00 -14.87
N TYR A 154 7.51 -1.07 -14.22
CA TYR A 154 6.64 0.07 -13.92
C TYR A 154 6.88 0.70 -12.53
N ASP A 155 8.07 0.59 -11.95
CA ASP A 155 8.43 1.19 -10.64
C ASP A 155 9.35 2.39 -10.88
N TYR A 156 8.76 3.57 -11.10
CA TYR A 156 9.46 4.74 -11.61
C TYR A 156 9.94 5.70 -10.53
N TRP A 157 9.19 5.84 -9.41
CA TRP A 157 9.36 6.98 -8.52
C TRP A 157 9.63 6.59 -7.06
N ARG A 158 10.54 7.34 -6.43
CA ARG A 158 10.71 7.41 -4.98
C ARG A 158 10.75 8.87 -4.56
N PHE A 159 9.67 9.35 -3.95
CA PHE A 159 9.61 10.71 -3.45
C PHE A 159 10.12 10.79 -2.03
N THR A 160 10.82 11.88 -1.69
CA THR A 160 11.06 12.24 -0.30
C THR A 160 9.76 12.83 0.30
N ASP A 161 9.66 12.86 1.62
CA ASP A 161 8.56 13.54 2.31
C ASP A 161 8.47 15.04 1.96
N PHE A 162 9.61 15.70 1.76
CA PHE A 162 9.67 17.09 1.30
C PHE A 162 9.14 17.23 -0.13
N GLY A 163 9.43 16.26 -1.00
CA GLY A 163 8.91 16.23 -2.37
C GLY A 163 7.39 16.15 -2.39
N ILE A 164 6.81 15.18 -1.65
CA ILE A 164 5.35 15.02 -1.53
C ILE A 164 4.69 16.29 -1.00
N LYS A 165 5.20 16.86 0.10
CA LYS A 165 4.67 18.09 0.70
C LYS A 165 4.71 19.27 -0.27
N LYS A 166 5.80 19.39 -1.03
CA LYS A 166 5.95 20.45 -2.05
C LYS A 166 4.93 20.29 -3.17
N ILE A 167 4.66 19.05 -3.61
CA ILE A 167 3.67 18.78 -4.68
C ILE A 167 2.26 19.09 -4.15
N LEU A 168 1.90 18.58 -2.97
CA LEU A 168 0.61 18.85 -2.36
C LEU A 168 0.34 20.36 -2.22
N LEU A 169 1.32 21.12 -1.72
CA LEU A 169 1.21 22.57 -1.61
C LEU A 169 1.05 23.24 -2.98
N LYS A 170 1.81 22.81 -3.99
CA LYS A 170 1.74 23.36 -5.36
C LYS A 170 0.37 23.14 -6.01
N GLU A 171 -0.25 22.00 -5.72
CA GLU A 171 -1.59 21.66 -6.23
C GLU A 171 -2.70 22.13 -5.26
N ASN A 172 -2.42 23.09 -4.38
CA ASN A 172 -3.37 23.74 -3.44
C ASN A 172 -4.06 22.78 -2.45
N PHE A 173 -3.40 21.70 -2.06
CA PHE A 173 -3.85 20.86 -0.96
C PHE A 173 -3.38 21.41 0.38
N GLU A 174 -4.26 21.44 1.38
CA GLU A 174 -3.89 21.57 2.77
C GLU A 174 -3.49 20.21 3.35
N LEU A 175 -2.28 20.10 3.89
CA LEU A 175 -1.79 18.87 4.51
C LEU A 175 -2.27 18.80 5.97
N LEU A 176 -3.18 17.88 6.28
CA LEU A 176 -3.76 17.70 7.62
C LEU A 176 -2.96 16.71 8.47
N GLU A 177 -2.50 15.60 7.87
CA GLU A 177 -1.75 14.57 8.56
C GLU A 177 -0.64 14.02 7.65
N PHE A 178 0.50 13.74 8.23
CA PHE A 178 1.61 13.09 7.53
C PHE A 178 2.30 12.11 8.48
N ASP A 179 2.33 10.84 8.11
CA ASP A 179 3.01 9.81 8.88
C ASP A 179 4.22 9.29 8.11
N ARG A 180 5.32 9.20 8.83
CA ARG A 180 6.56 8.55 8.41
C ARG A 180 6.67 7.26 9.20
N ASN A 181 6.57 6.17 8.49
CA ASN A 181 6.64 4.89 9.13
C ASN A 181 8.04 4.62 9.73
N PHE A 182 8.10 4.04 10.91
CA PHE A 182 9.20 3.37 11.62
C PHE A 182 10.65 3.87 11.42
N GLY A 183 11.53 3.39 12.30
CA GLY A 183 12.93 3.73 12.36
C GLY A 183 13.80 2.89 11.41
N VAL A 184 15.11 3.04 11.57
CA VAL A 184 16.15 2.41 10.74
C VAL A 184 16.05 0.89 10.74
N PHE A 185 15.78 0.27 11.90
CA PHE A 185 15.74 -1.19 12.02
C PHE A 185 14.58 -1.80 11.23
N SER A 186 13.40 -1.18 11.28
CA SER A 186 12.27 -1.60 10.46
C SER A 186 12.54 -1.43 8.96
N ALA A 187 13.20 -0.36 8.54
CA ALA A 187 13.57 -0.15 7.14
C ALA A 187 14.53 -1.23 6.64
N ILE A 188 15.60 -1.51 7.40
CA ILE A 188 16.53 -2.60 7.08
C ILE A 188 15.81 -3.94 7.03
N THR A 189 14.92 -4.20 7.99
CA THR A 189 14.16 -5.46 8.04
C THR A 189 13.24 -5.64 6.84
N VAL A 190 12.56 -4.59 6.37
CA VAL A 190 11.75 -4.66 5.14
C VAL A 190 12.62 -5.04 3.94
N ILE A 191 13.80 -4.45 3.80
CA ILE A 191 14.72 -4.78 2.69
C ILE A 191 15.18 -6.24 2.79
N ILE A 192 15.57 -6.71 3.98
CA ILE A 192 15.99 -8.10 4.20
C ILE A 192 14.83 -9.07 3.91
N ASN A 193 13.66 -8.83 4.49
CA ASN A 193 12.50 -9.70 4.30
C ASN A 193 12.12 -9.82 2.82
N ARG A 194 12.13 -8.70 2.10
CA ARG A 194 11.87 -8.71 0.66
C ARG A 194 12.97 -9.42 -0.11
N GLY A 195 14.24 -9.27 0.27
CA GLY A 195 15.34 -10.05 -0.29
C GLY A 195 15.17 -11.55 -0.09
N LEU A 196 14.69 -12.01 1.08
CA LEU A 196 14.46 -13.42 1.38
C LEU A 196 13.36 -14.04 0.50
N ILE A 197 12.32 -13.27 0.15
CA ILE A 197 11.19 -13.78 -0.66
C ILE A 197 11.31 -13.46 -2.15
N CYS A 198 12.27 -12.61 -2.57
CA CYS A 198 12.56 -12.38 -3.99
C CYS A 198 13.13 -13.62 -4.68
N PRO A 199 12.89 -13.81 -6.00
CA PRO A 199 13.50 -14.92 -6.74
C PRO A 199 15.02 -14.82 -6.73
N PHE A 200 15.68 -15.87 -6.23
CA PHE A 200 17.13 -15.99 -6.36
C PHE A 200 17.48 -16.38 -7.80
N LYS A 201 18.10 -15.47 -8.54
CA LYS A 201 18.82 -15.83 -9.76
C LYS A 201 20.29 -15.99 -9.40
N THR A 202 20.86 -17.18 -9.60
CA THR A 202 22.30 -17.43 -9.43
C THR A 202 22.94 -17.68 -10.78
N ASN A 203 24.24 -17.48 -10.89
CA ASN A 203 25.02 -17.82 -12.08
C ASN A 203 25.23 -19.35 -12.23
N PHE A 204 24.69 -20.15 -11.31
CA PHE A 204 24.81 -21.60 -11.30
C PHE A 204 23.51 -22.28 -11.74
N GLU A 205 23.50 -22.83 -12.93
CA GLU A 205 22.30 -23.44 -13.56
C GLU A 205 21.68 -24.60 -12.74
N LYS A 206 22.50 -25.41 -12.07
CA LYS A 206 22.03 -26.49 -11.19
C LYS A 206 21.27 -25.97 -9.97
N ILE A 207 21.74 -24.88 -9.38
CA ILE A 207 21.10 -24.24 -8.23
C ILE A 207 19.77 -23.64 -8.66
N ASN A 208 19.72 -22.97 -9.82
CA ASN A 208 18.48 -22.42 -10.37
C ASN A 208 17.42 -23.50 -10.64
N LYS A 209 17.79 -24.70 -11.05
CA LYS A 209 16.85 -25.84 -11.21
C LYS A 209 16.26 -26.30 -9.88
N CYS A 210 17.05 -26.35 -8.80
CA CYS A 210 16.53 -26.66 -7.46
C CYS A 210 15.60 -25.56 -6.94
N PHE A 211 15.91 -24.29 -7.19
CA PHE A 211 15.08 -23.16 -6.76
C PHE A 211 13.82 -22.95 -7.61
N LYS A 212 13.72 -23.55 -8.81
CA LYS A 212 12.49 -23.48 -9.65
C LYS A 212 11.25 -24.02 -8.92
N ILE A 213 11.42 -24.96 -7.98
CA ILE A 213 10.34 -25.51 -7.16
C ILE A 213 9.88 -24.46 -6.12
N ILE A 214 10.77 -23.55 -5.72
CA ILE A 214 10.56 -22.50 -4.70
C ILE A 214 10.21 -21.16 -5.37
N ASP A 215 9.97 -21.12 -6.66
CA ASP A 215 9.78 -19.88 -7.44
C ASP A 215 8.41 -19.20 -7.20
N ASN A 216 7.59 -19.79 -6.34
CA ASN A 216 6.33 -19.21 -5.92
C ASN A 216 6.54 -18.34 -4.65
N LEU A 217 6.15 -17.07 -4.73
CA LEU A 217 6.21 -16.11 -3.61
C LEU A 217 5.63 -16.69 -2.30
N TYR A 218 4.48 -17.34 -2.38
CA TYR A 218 3.81 -17.93 -1.22
C TYR A 218 4.64 -19.06 -0.57
N VAL A 219 5.32 -19.86 -1.38
CA VAL A 219 6.17 -20.96 -0.88
C VAL A 219 7.39 -20.39 -0.18
N ARG A 220 8.01 -19.35 -0.73
CA ARG A 220 9.19 -18.70 -0.11
C ARG A 220 8.83 -18.00 1.19
N GLU A 221 7.78 -17.21 1.21
CA GLU A 221 7.32 -16.56 2.43
C GLU A 221 6.97 -17.60 3.50
N PHE A 222 6.36 -18.72 3.11
CA PHE A 222 6.06 -19.83 4.01
C PHE A 222 7.32 -20.54 4.54
N LEU A 223 8.38 -20.64 3.77
CA LEU A 223 9.65 -21.25 4.21
C LEU A 223 10.41 -20.33 5.18
N PHE A 224 10.35 -19.01 4.96
CA PHE A 224 11.10 -18.03 5.74
C PHE A 224 10.27 -17.37 6.86
N PHE A 225 8.98 -17.73 7.04
CA PHE A 225 8.11 -17.04 7.99
C PHE A 225 8.66 -16.98 9.44
N PRO A 226 9.37 -17.99 9.98
CA PRO A 226 9.90 -17.87 11.34
C PRO A 226 11.00 -16.80 11.44
N ILE A 227 11.88 -16.74 10.43
CA ILE A 227 12.96 -15.75 10.33
C ILE A 227 12.35 -14.35 10.14
N ILE A 228 11.40 -14.22 9.23
CA ILE A 228 10.67 -12.97 8.97
C ILE A 228 9.98 -12.48 10.25
N GLY A 229 9.28 -13.37 10.96
CA GLY A 229 8.61 -13.03 12.22
C GLY A 229 9.58 -12.56 13.29
N PHE A 230 10.70 -13.24 13.45
CA PHE A 230 11.76 -12.86 14.38
C PHE A 230 12.34 -11.48 14.05
N LEU A 231 12.70 -11.26 12.79
CA LEU A 231 13.24 -9.97 12.34
C LEU A 231 12.23 -8.83 12.53
N ASN A 232 10.96 -9.05 12.23
CA ASN A 232 9.89 -8.06 12.41
C ASN A 232 9.72 -7.69 13.89
N ILE A 233 9.75 -8.65 14.81
CA ILE A 233 9.63 -8.41 16.26
C ILE A 233 10.84 -7.64 16.75
N ILE A 234 12.06 -8.10 16.44
CA ILE A 234 13.29 -7.48 16.90
C ILE A 234 13.39 -6.04 16.39
N SER A 235 13.19 -5.81 15.11
CA SER A 235 13.26 -4.45 14.55
C SER A 235 12.24 -3.50 15.19
N PHE A 236 11.03 -3.98 15.45
CA PHE A 236 10.01 -3.20 16.13
C PHE A 236 10.38 -2.83 17.56
N LEU A 237 11.05 -3.74 18.29
CA LEU A 237 11.54 -3.49 19.65
C LEU A 237 12.73 -2.52 19.62
N LEU A 238 13.68 -2.72 18.71
CA LEU A 238 14.84 -1.85 18.55
C LEU A 238 14.44 -0.42 18.16
N ASP A 239 13.48 -0.25 17.27
CA ASP A 239 12.96 1.09 16.91
C ASP A 239 12.22 1.78 18.07
N LYS A 240 11.77 1.04 19.08
CA LYS A 240 11.21 1.61 20.31
C LYS A 240 12.29 2.02 21.31
N ILE A 241 13.34 1.21 21.43
CA ILE A 241 14.43 1.42 22.38
C ILE A 241 15.37 2.52 21.88
N PHE A 242 15.78 2.42 20.62
CA PHE A 242 16.67 3.37 19.98
C PHE A 242 15.86 4.40 19.20
N ILE A 243 15.59 5.53 19.83
CA ILE A 243 14.93 6.68 19.19
C ILE A 243 15.96 7.37 18.28
N PHE A 244 16.55 6.62 17.35
CA PHE A 244 17.28 7.24 16.25
C PHE A 244 16.32 8.08 15.43
N ASN A 245 16.82 9.24 15.00
CA ASN A 245 16.10 10.25 14.25
C ASN A 245 15.12 9.61 13.24
N ARG A 246 13.85 9.42 13.64
CA ARG A 246 12.79 8.76 12.85
C ARG A 246 12.54 9.45 11.51
N ASN A 247 13.17 10.61 11.33
CA ASN A 247 12.94 11.45 10.16
C ASN A 247 13.66 10.96 8.89
N ASN A 248 14.68 10.08 9.00
CA ASN A 248 15.55 9.76 7.86
C ASN A 248 15.42 8.35 7.31
N SER A 249 14.50 7.52 7.82
CA SER A 249 14.47 6.07 7.50
C SER A 249 13.07 5.48 7.38
N ALA A 250 12.15 6.20 6.74
CA ALA A 250 10.82 5.67 6.49
C ALA A 250 10.82 4.60 5.37
N THR A 251 10.01 3.55 5.52
CA THR A 251 9.76 2.59 4.42
C THR A 251 8.64 3.04 3.52
N ILE A 252 7.67 3.75 4.09
CA ILE A 252 6.49 4.28 3.40
C ILE A 252 6.10 5.62 4.01
N PHE A 253 5.63 6.53 3.21
CA PHE A 253 4.95 7.76 3.63
C PHE A 253 3.44 7.61 3.45
N LEU A 254 2.68 8.16 4.42
CA LEU A 254 1.23 8.21 4.36
C LEU A 254 0.79 9.65 4.66
N TRP A 255 -0.24 10.12 3.98
CA TRP A 255 -0.77 11.46 4.22
C TRP A 255 -2.28 11.52 4.08
N LEU A 256 -2.85 12.49 4.78
CA LEU A 256 -4.19 13.01 4.58
C LEU A 256 -4.05 14.48 4.22
N SER A 257 -4.58 14.87 3.10
CA SER A 257 -4.69 16.26 2.68
C SER A 257 -6.12 16.59 2.28
N GLN A 258 -6.45 17.88 2.32
CA GLN A 258 -7.77 18.40 1.98
C GLN A 258 -7.66 19.37 0.81
N LYS A 259 -8.62 19.33 -0.10
CA LYS A 259 -8.76 20.31 -1.17
C LYS A 259 -9.32 21.60 -0.60
N ASN A 260 -8.60 22.71 -0.80
CA ASN A 260 -9.07 24.05 -0.50
C ASN A 260 -10.15 24.54 -1.46
#